data_b24aea00798c84989157fc47657e85a9
#
_entry.id   b24aea00798c84989157fc47657e85a9
#
_cell.length_a   1.000
_cell.length_b   1.000
_cell.length_c   1.000
_cell.angle_alpha   90.00
_cell.angle_beta   90.00
_cell.angle_gamma   90.00
#
_symmetry.space_group_name_H-M   'P 1'
#
loop_
_entity.id
_entity.type
_entity.pdbx_description
1 polymer ?
#
loop_
_entity_poly.entity_id
_entity_poly.type
_entity_poly.pdbx_seq_one_letter_code
_entity_poly.pdbx_strand_id
1 'polypeptide(L)'
;PNFIRPESRRNEVLGFLTTQKLGDLSISRPKSRLSWGIELPFDKDYVTYVWFDALVNYVSALEYLNKKNTRYWPNNEDKDHDVIHLVGKDILTTHAVYWSTMLMALDMKLPETIFAHGWWTVDGEKMSKSRGNVVDPNKMVDEFRTDAFRYFLLREVPFGQDGDFSEQALTRRTNSDLANGIGNLLSRTLTMIDRNCEGTIPDMPQDYLEKESQKYRLLLHARKQLLTLGESLDGFFEDLEFNNLLLLITSRATDVDTFIDKHEPWRLAKDPGKREELNAVLYTAAECLRILSLCIYPFMPKTAEIIAEQLGLDINFNSPLLNQEIKWGELQGGTKIRKGRALFPRIDLNPQGAKLVSDATTPLQPTVA
;
A
#
# COMPACT_ATOMS: atom_id res chain seq x y z
N PRO A 1 23.39 11.48 -0.53
CA PRO A 1 23.39 10.26 0.27
C PRO A 1 22.25 9.31 -0.10
N ASN A 2 21.13 9.82 -0.63
CA ASN A 2 19.89 9.03 -0.89
C ASN A 2 19.72 8.59 -2.35
N PHE A 3 20.69 8.83 -3.22
CA PHE A 3 20.60 8.48 -4.65
C PHE A 3 20.37 6.99 -4.90
N ILE A 4 20.98 6.11 -4.07
CA ILE A 4 20.74 4.66 -4.13
C ILE A 4 20.22 4.19 -2.77
N ARG A 5 19.09 3.50 -2.77
CA ARG A 5 18.42 2.97 -1.58
C ARG A 5 18.05 1.49 -1.77
N PRO A 6 17.99 0.70 -0.70
CA PRO A 6 18.47 1.00 0.65
C PRO A 6 20.01 1.05 0.72
N GLU A 7 20.55 1.38 1.89
CA GLU A 7 22.01 1.59 2.09
C GLU A 7 22.84 0.36 1.68
N SER A 8 22.36 -0.82 1.92
CA SER A 8 23.02 -2.07 1.50
C SER A 8 23.26 -2.09 -0.03
N ARG A 9 22.30 -1.61 -0.81
CA ARG A 9 22.39 -1.53 -2.29
C ARG A 9 23.33 -0.42 -2.74
N ARG A 10 23.35 0.70 -2.03
CA ARG A 10 24.34 1.75 -2.24
C ARG A 10 25.76 1.22 -2.06
N ASN A 11 26.00 0.47 -0.99
CA ASN A 11 27.32 -0.10 -0.70
C ASN A 11 27.72 -1.15 -1.75
N GLU A 12 26.79 -1.92 -2.30
CA GLU A 12 27.02 -2.83 -3.42
C GLU A 12 27.51 -2.10 -4.66
N VAL A 13 26.86 -0.99 -5.06
CA VAL A 13 27.29 -0.18 -6.21
C VAL A 13 28.61 0.51 -5.95
N LEU A 14 28.85 1.05 -4.76
CA LEU A 14 30.13 1.62 -4.39
C LEU A 14 31.25 0.58 -4.46
N GLY A 15 31.00 -0.63 -3.96
CA GLY A 15 31.93 -1.76 -4.08
C GLY A 15 32.25 -2.07 -5.54
N PHE A 16 31.23 -2.17 -6.40
CA PHE A 16 31.41 -2.36 -7.84
C PHE A 16 32.30 -1.29 -8.47
N LEU A 17 32.08 -0.01 -8.14
CA LEU A 17 32.82 1.11 -8.72
C LEU A 17 34.26 1.23 -8.21
N THR A 18 34.55 0.78 -6.98
CA THR A 18 35.86 1.01 -6.32
C THR A 18 36.78 -0.21 -6.32
N THR A 19 36.24 -1.44 -6.34
CA THR A 19 37.06 -2.65 -6.22
C THR A 19 37.42 -3.28 -7.55
N GLN A 20 36.74 -2.91 -8.63
CA GLN A 20 36.97 -3.44 -9.98
C GLN A 20 37.59 -2.35 -10.89
N LYS A 21 38.55 -2.76 -11.72
CA LYS A 21 38.99 -1.89 -12.81
C LYS A 21 37.84 -1.81 -13.83
N LEU A 22 37.20 -0.66 -13.88
CA LEU A 22 36.15 -0.42 -14.86
C LEU A 22 36.74 -0.39 -16.26
N GLY A 23 36.18 -1.16 -17.16
CA GLY A 23 36.53 -1.17 -18.59
C GLY A 23 35.40 -0.60 -19.44
N ASP A 24 35.62 -0.52 -20.73
CA ASP A 24 34.61 -0.09 -21.68
C ASP A 24 33.44 -1.08 -21.71
N LEU A 25 32.22 -0.56 -21.72
CA LEU A 25 30.99 -1.33 -21.90
C LEU A 25 30.64 -1.35 -23.40
N SER A 26 30.65 -2.54 -24.01
CA SER A 26 30.16 -2.67 -25.38
C SER A 26 28.66 -2.43 -25.46
N ILE A 27 28.26 -1.42 -26.22
CA ILE A 27 26.85 -1.06 -26.48
C ILE A 27 26.25 -1.81 -27.68
N SER A 28 27.00 -2.74 -28.26
CA SER A 28 26.61 -3.51 -29.45
C SER A 28 26.89 -5.00 -29.33
N ARG A 29 26.25 -5.77 -30.17
CA ARG A 29 26.47 -7.23 -30.32
C ARG A 29 26.62 -7.56 -31.79
N PRO A 30 27.64 -8.39 -32.20
CA PRO A 30 27.80 -8.77 -33.58
C PRO A 30 26.63 -9.67 -34.03
N LYS A 31 26.11 -9.44 -35.22
CA LYS A 31 25.01 -10.24 -35.82
C LYS A 31 25.34 -11.72 -35.92
N SER A 32 26.61 -12.08 -36.00
CA SER A 32 27.05 -13.49 -35.97
C SER A 32 26.71 -14.21 -34.67
N ARG A 33 26.52 -13.46 -33.57
CA ARG A 33 26.10 -14.00 -32.24
C ARG A 33 24.63 -13.73 -31.94
N LEU A 34 24.08 -12.65 -32.48
CA LEU A 34 22.70 -12.21 -32.27
C LEU A 34 22.14 -11.68 -33.57
N SER A 35 21.45 -12.53 -34.34
CA SER A 35 20.97 -12.23 -35.68
C SER A 35 19.78 -11.28 -35.75
N TRP A 36 19.18 -10.95 -34.63
CA TRP A 36 18.01 -10.03 -34.50
C TRP A 36 18.30 -8.89 -33.56
N GLY A 37 17.67 -7.75 -33.77
CA GLY A 37 17.79 -6.55 -32.94
C GLY A 37 17.82 -5.27 -33.76
N ILE A 38 17.99 -4.13 -33.13
CA ILE A 38 18.09 -2.83 -33.78
C ILE A 38 19.51 -2.69 -34.35
N GLU A 39 19.62 -2.56 -35.67
CA GLU A 39 20.90 -2.34 -36.34
C GLU A 39 21.53 -1.00 -35.92
N LEU A 40 22.85 -0.97 -35.76
CA LEU A 40 23.54 0.29 -35.55
C LEU A 40 23.52 1.10 -36.87
N PRO A 41 23.26 2.43 -36.79
CA PRO A 41 23.20 3.27 -37.99
C PRO A 41 24.52 3.39 -38.74
N PHE A 42 25.63 3.18 -38.05
CA PHE A 42 27.00 3.33 -38.55
C PHE A 42 27.73 2.01 -38.81
N ASP A 43 27.16 0.86 -38.33
CA ASP A 43 27.74 -0.48 -38.56
C ASP A 43 26.63 -1.54 -38.64
N LYS A 44 26.39 -2.03 -39.87
CA LYS A 44 25.30 -2.98 -40.17
C LYS A 44 25.57 -4.44 -39.73
N ASP A 45 26.82 -4.76 -39.37
CA ASP A 45 27.19 -6.08 -38.85
C ASP A 45 26.91 -6.23 -37.34
N TYR A 46 26.46 -5.16 -36.71
CA TYR A 46 26.15 -5.10 -35.28
C TYR A 46 24.70 -4.66 -35.03
N VAL A 47 24.15 -5.17 -33.93
CA VAL A 47 22.88 -4.72 -33.34
C VAL A 47 23.10 -4.09 -31.98
N THR A 48 22.20 -3.19 -31.58
CA THR A 48 22.23 -2.51 -30.29
C THR A 48 22.16 -3.51 -29.12
N TYR A 49 22.96 -3.28 -28.10
CA TYR A 49 22.85 -4.03 -26.83
C TYR A 49 21.52 -3.72 -26.14
N VAL A 50 20.81 -4.78 -25.72
CA VAL A 50 19.45 -4.68 -25.17
C VAL A 50 19.30 -3.63 -24.07
N TRP A 51 20.26 -3.49 -23.16
CA TRP A 51 20.15 -2.49 -22.10
C TRP A 51 20.37 -1.06 -22.59
N PHE A 52 21.12 -0.86 -23.66
CA PHE A 52 21.28 0.45 -24.25
C PHE A 52 20.00 0.92 -24.97
N ASP A 53 19.21 0.01 -25.46
CA ASP A 53 17.87 0.27 -26.02
C ASP A 53 16.81 0.39 -24.89
N ALA A 54 16.74 -0.62 -24.00
CA ALA A 54 15.70 -0.71 -22.99
C ALA A 54 15.68 0.47 -22.01
N LEU A 55 16.83 1.00 -21.60
CA LEU A 55 16.90 2.11 -20.65
C LEU A 55 16.37 3.42 -21.24
N VAL A 56 16.51 3.64 -22.54
CA VAL A 56 15.97 4.83 -23.22
C VAL A 56 14.43 4.87 -23.16
N ASN A 57 13.79 3.74 -22.92
CA ASN A 57 12.33 3.66 -22.78
C ASN A 57 11.76 4.64 -21.72
N TYR A 58 12.49 4.89 -20.65
CA TYR A 58 12.06 5.83 -19.59
C TYR A 58 11.78 7.24 -20.12
N VAL A 59 12.54 7.70 -21.10
CA VAL A 59 12.38 9.03 -21.69
C VAL A 59 11.63 9.00 -23.01
N SER A 60 11.87 8.00 -23.88
CA SER A 60 11.23 7.91 -25.19
C SER A 60 9.72 7.67 -25.07
N ALA A 61 9.26 6.90 -24.09
CA ALA A 61 7.83 6.70 -23.84
C ALA A 61 7.13 8.01 -23.45
N LEU A 62 7.80 8.89 -22.71
CA LEU A 62 7.26 10.19 -22.32
C LEU A 62 7.15 11.13 -23.50
N GLU A 63 8.14 11.17 -24.39
CA GLU A 63 8.07 11.97 -25.61
C GLU A 63 7.00 11.49 -26.57
N TYR A 64 6.85 10.17 -26.72
CA TYR A 64 5.83 9.56 -27.58
C TYR A 64 4.41 9.86 -27.10
N LEU A 65 4.17 9.76 -25.79
CA LEU A 65 2.86 9.96 -25.19
C LEU A 65 2.49 11.44 -25.09
N ASN A 66 3.46 12.35 -24.90
CA ASN A 66 3.21 13.78 -24.74
C ASN A 66 4.37 14.63 -25.25
N LYS A 67 4.26 15.22 -26.41
CA LYS A 67 5.25 15.99 -27.17
C LYS A 67 6.00 17.12 -26.42
N LYS A 68 5.85 17.31 -25.11
CA LYS A 68 6.56 18.29 -24.26
C LYS A 68 6.55 17.83 -22.79
N ASN A 69 7.11 16.69 -22.47
CA ASN A 69 6.87 16.14 -21.12
C ASN A 69 8.00 16.38 -20.13
N THR A 70 8.30 17.64 -19.86
CA THR A 70 9.13 18.05 -18.72
C THR A 70 8.46 17.75 -17.37
N ARG A 71 7.16 17.46 -17.34
CA ARG A 71 6.45 17.16 -16.09
C ARG A 71 6.90 15.87 -15.41
N TYR A 72 7.16 14.81 -16.19
CA TYR A 72 7.54 13.50 -15.65
C TYR A 72 9.04 13.19 -15.72
N TRP A 73 9.77 13.91 -16.56
CA TRP A 73 11.22 13.93 -16.58
C TRP A 73 11.68 15.38 -16.68
N PRO A 74 11.88 16.04 -15.53
CA PRO A 74 12.20 17.45 -15.48
C PRO A 74 13.61 17.72 -16.03
N ASN A 75 13.87 18.96 -16.42
CA ASN A 75 15.21 19.42 -16.78
C ASN A 75 16.09 19.62 -15.54
N ASN A 76 17.38 19.89 -15.73
CA ASN A 76 18.35 20.05 -14.64
C ASN A 76 18.06 21.26 -13.72
N GLU A 77 17.27 22.22 -14.16
CA GLU A 77 16.90 23.44 -13.41
C GLU A 77 15.68 23.24 -12.52
N ASP A 78 14.84 22.25 -12.83
CA ASP A 78 13.64 21.94 -12.05
C ASP A 78 14.01 21.24 -10.75
N LYS A 79 13.67 21.88 -9.62
CA LYS A 79 13.91 21.36 -8.26
C LYS A 79 12.62 20.82 -7.59
N ASP A 80 11.48 21.04 -8.21
CA ASP A 80 10.19 20.73 -7.61
C ASP A 80 9.66 19.34 -8.02
N HIS A 81 10.28 18.72 -9.02
CA HIS A 81 9.89 17.41 -9.53
C HIS A 81 11.05 16.42 -9.51
N ASP A 82 10.83 15.28 -8.93
CA ASP A 82 11.81 14.21 -8.78
C ASP A 82 11.39 12.94 -9.52
N VAL A 83 12.38 12.22 -10.01
CA VAL A 83 12.19 10.91 -10.65
C VAL A 83 12.71 9.84 -9.70
N ILE A 84 11.86 8.90 -9.33
CA ILE A 84 12.21 7.74 -8.51
C ILE A 84 12.12 6.48 -9.37
N HIS A 85 13.22 5.73 -9.44
CA HIS A 85 13.24 4.40 -10.04
C HIS A 85 13.05 3.32 -8.95
N LEU A 86 11.96 2.55 -9.06
CA LEU A 86 11.75 1.35 -8.25
C LEU A 86 12.10 0.13 -9.09
N VAL A 87 13.21 -0.54 -8.77
CA VAL A 87 13.77 -1.62 -9.59
C VAL A 87 14.09 -2.87 -8.76
N GLY A 88 14.10 -4.04 -9.41
CA GLY A 88 14.63 -5.25 -8.77
C GLY A 88 16.15 -5.14 -8.55
N LYS A 89 16.64 -5.73 -7.48
CA LYS A 89 18.08 -5.72 -7.14
C LYS A 89 18.98 -6.29 -8.24
N ASP A 90 18.45 -7.18 -9.09
CA ASP A 90 19.17 -7.82 -10.20
C ASP A 90 19.53 -6.86 -11.34
N ILE A 91 18.83 -5.74 -11.46
CA ILE A 91 19.08 -4.71 -12.47
C ILE A 91 19.62 -3.40 -11.86
N LEU A 92 20.06 -3.45 -10.60
CA LEU A 92 20.58 -2.27 -9.90
C LEU A 92 21.78 -1.63 -10.62
N THR A 93 22.81 -2.41 -10.96
CA THR A 93 23.99 -1.90 -11.66
C THR A 93 23.64 -1.26 -12.99
N THR A 94 22.69 -1.86 -13.71
CA THR A 94 22.20 -1.36 -15.00
C THR A 94 21.58 0.04 -14.85
N HIS A 95 20.82 0.29 -13.79
CA HIS A 95 20.20 1.60 -13.54
C HIS A 95 21.14 2.58 -12.87
N ALA A 96 21.85 2.15 -11.84
CA ALA A 96 22.70 3.03 -11.05
C ALA A 96 24.00 3.46 -11.78
N VAL A 97 24.51 2.61 -12.68
CA VAL A 97 25.75 2.90 -13.40
C VAL A 97 25.45 3.22 -14.87
N TYR A 98 24.90 2.28 -15.63
CA TYR A 98 24.77 2.45 -17.09
C TYR A 98 23.74 3.53 -17.44
N TRP A 99 22.54 3.50 -16.84
CA TRP A 99 21.53 4.51 -17.10
C TRP A 99 21.97 5.91 -16.65
N SER A 100 22.54 6.02 -15.46
CA SER A 100 23.08 7.30 -14.99
C SER A 100 24.15 7.86 -15.92
N THR A 101 25.05 7.00 -16.42
CA THR A 101 26.09 7.40 -17.39
C THR A 101 25.49 7.87 -18.73
N MET A 102 24.42 7.18 -19.21
CA MET A 102 23.72 7.60 -20.42
C MET A 102 23.04 8.97 -20.25
N LEU A 103 22.37 9.20 -19.14
CA LEU A 103 21.74 10.49 -18.83
C LEU A 103 22.78 11.62 -18.74
N MET A 104 23.90 11.38 -18.07
CA MET A 104 25.00 12.35 -18.01
C MET A 104 25.57 12.69 -19.41
N ALA A 105 25.69 11.68 -20.29
CA ALA A 105 26.16 11.89 -21.66
C ALA A 105 25.16 12.68 -22.51
N LEU A 106 23.88 12.64 -22.17
CA LEU A 106 22.77 13.38 -22.82
C LEU A 106 22.49 14.74 -22.16
N ASP A 107 23.23 15.12 -21.12
CA ASP A 107 22.98 16.31 -20.31
C ASP A 107 21.55 16.35 -19.74
N MET A 108 21.05 15.18 -19.34
CA MET A 108 19.72 15.02 -18.76
C MET A 108 19.79 14.89 -17.23
N LYS A 109 18.74 15.35 -16.53
CA LYS A 109 18.62 15.22 -15.07
C LYS A 109 18.69 13.75 -14.66
N LEU A 110 19.53 13.47 -13.64
CA LEU A 110 19.54 12.14 -13.00
C LEU A 110 18.29 11.93 -12.16
N PRO A 111 17.84 10.68 -11.96
CA PRO A 111 16.79 10.39 -10.98
C PRO A 111 17.23 10.83 -9.58
N GLU A 112 16.29 11.26 -8.75
CA GLU A 112 16.56 11.60 -7.34
C GLU A 112 16.93 10.34 -6.54
N THR A 113 16.21 9.26 -6.78
CA THR A 113 16.42 8.00 -6.07
C THR A 113 16.30 6.80 -7.01
N ILE A 114 17.21 5.85 -6.87
CA ILE A 114 17.11 4.49 -7.40
C ILE A 114 16.94 3.55 -6.20
N PHE A 115 15.73 3.06 -6.00
CA PHE A 115 15.42 2.12 -4.94
C PHE A 115 15.38 0.70 -5.49
N ALA A 116 16.29 -0.16 -5.01
CA ALA A 116 16.38 -1.56 -5.42
C ALA A 116 15.73 -2.48 -4.39
N HIS A 117 14.57 -3.05 -4.76
CA HIS A 117 13.86 -4.01 -3.90
C HIS A 117 14.41 -5.44 -4.05
N GLY A 118 14.13 -6.27 -3.04
CA GLY A 118 14.48 -7.69 -3.02
C GLY A 118 13.60 -8.57 -3.91
N TRP A 119 13.87 -9.85 -3.88
CA TRP A 119 13.09 -10.85 -4.59
C TRP A 119 12.03 -11.49 -3.69
N TRP A 120 10.99 -11.98 -4.32
CA TRP A 120 10.10 -12.97 -3.72
C TRP A 120 10.58 -14.37 -4.11
N THR A 121 10.84 -15.19 -3.11
CA THR A 121 11.19 -16.60 -3.25
C THR A 121 9.99 -17.49 -2.91
N VAL A 122 10.07 -18.76 -3.20
CA VAL A 122 9.12 -19.78 -2.74
C VAL A 122 9.96 -20.91 -2.17
N ASP A 123 9.73 -21.26 -0.90
CA ASP A 123 10.52 -22.24 -0.14
C ASP A 123 12.03 -21.90 -0.16
N GLY A 124 12.36 -20.61 -0.04
CA GLY A 124 13.73 -20.10 -0.08
C GLY A 124 14.40 -20.11 -1.45
N GLU A 125 13.70 -20.56 -2.50
CA GLU A 125 14.24 -20.65 -3.86
C GLU A 125 13.68 -19.56 -4.77
N LYS A 126 14.52 -19.06 -5.70
CA LYS A 126 14.10 -18.09 -6.72
C LYS A 126 13.00 -18.71 -7.59
N MET A 127 11.93 -17.97 -7.85
CA MET A 127 10.86 -18.37 -8.76
C MET A 127 11.39 -18.60 -10.18
N SER A 128 11.04 -19.73 -10.76
CA SER A 128 11.45 -20.10 -12.11
C SER A 128 10.36 -20.94 -12.80
N LYS A 129 10.05 -20.61 -14.06
CA LYS A 129 9.10 -21.39 -14.88
C LYS A 129 9.54 -22.84 -15.03
N SER A 130 10.85 -23.08 -15.17
CA SER A 130 11.42 -24.43 -15.32
C SER A 130 11.29 -25.30 -14.08
N ARG A 131 11.18 -24.69 -12.89
CA ARG A 131 10.96 -25.38 -11.61
C ARG A 131 9.49 -25.52 -11.25
N GLY A 132 8.60 -24.81 -11.93
CA GLY A 132 7.16 -24.83 -11.64
C GLY A 132 6.75 -24.16 -10.33
N ASN A 133 7.65 -23.38 -9.70
CA ASN A 133 7.41 -22.70 -8.42
C ASN A 133 7.01 -21.21 -8.58
N VAL A 134 6.52 -20.84 -9.76
CA VAL A 134 6.05 -19.47 -10.03
C VAL A 134 4.67 -19.27 -9.43
N VAL A 135 4.53 -18.23 -8.61
CA VAL A 135 3.24 -17.79 -8.09
C VAL A 135 2.51 -17.00 -9.19
N ASP A 136 1.31 -17.44 -9.56
CA ASP A 136 0.45 -16.69 -10.48
C ASP A 136 -0.33 -15.61 -9.71
N PRO A 137 -0.07 -14.31 -9.97
CA PRO A 137 -0.78 -13.23 -9.28
C PRO A 137 -2.29 -13.26 -9.52
N ASN A 138 -2.74 -13.65 -10.72
CA ASN A 138 -4.18 -13.69 -11.03
C ASN A 138 -4.88 -14.74 -10.17
N LYS A 139 -4.28 -15.94 -10.05
CA LYS A 139 -4.80 -16.97 -9.16
C LYS A 139 -4.89 -16.48 -7.71
N MET A 140 -3.86 -15.76 -7.22
CA MET A 140 -3.89 -15.20 -5.87
C MET A 140 -4.98 -14.14 -5.69
N VAL A 141 -5.20 -13.30 -6.69
CA VAL A 141 -6.27 -12.30 -6.68
C VAL A 141 -7.65 -12.95 -6.67
N ASP A 142 -7.87 -13.99 -7.49
CA ASP A 142 -9.13 -14.73 -7.56
C ASP A 142 -9.46 -15.41 -6.23
N GLU A 143 -8.46 -15.98 -5.55
CA GLU A 143 -8.63 -16.70 -4.29
C GLU A 143 -8.69 -15.80 -3.05
N PHE A 144 -7.87 -14.77 -3.00
CA PHE A 144 -7.68 -13.92 -1.81
C PHE A 144 -8.24 -12.50 -1.96
N ARG A 145 -8.62 -12.08 -3.16
CA ARG A 145 -8.94 -10.72 -3.57
C ARG A 145 -7.69 -9.83 -3.68
N THR A 146 -7.77 -8.83 -4.54
CA THR A 146 -6.67 -7.90 -4.84
C THR A 146 -6.10 -7.24 -3.59
N ASP A 147 -6.96 -6.69 -2.73
CA ASP A 147 -6.51 -5.91 -1.57
C ASP A 147 -5.79 -6.76 -0.52
N ALA A 148 -6.24 -7.99 -0.26
CA ALA A 148 -5.55 -8.89 0.66
C ALA A 148 -4.17 -9.31 0.12
N PHE A 149 -4.06 -9.56 -1.18
CA PHE A 149 -2.79 -9.88 -1.81
C PHE A 149 -1.83 -8.68 -1.81
N ARG A 150 -2.31 -7.47 -2.14
CA ARG A 150 -1.52 -6.22 -2.04
C ARG A 150 -1.03 -5.97 -0.62
N TYR A 151 -1.94 -6.10 0.37
CA TYR A 151 -1.60 -5.99 1.78
C TYR A 151 -0.46 -6.94 2.17
N PHE A 152 -0.58 -8.22 1.81
CA PHE A 152 0.43 -9.22 2.11
C PHE A 152 1.81 -8.83 1.54
N LEU A 153 1.88 -8.51 0.25
CA LEU A 153 3.13 -8.17 -0.42
C LEU A 153 3.83 -6.95 0.18
N LEU A 154 3.07 -5.95 0.64
CA LEU A 154 3.63 -4.72 1.20
C LEU A 154 3.85 -4.79 2.72
N ARG A 155 3.25 -5.79 3.39
CA ARG A 155 3.30 -5.94 4.85
C ARG A 155 4.28 -7.01 5.34
N GLU A 156 4.46 -8.09 4.57
CA GLU A 156 5.17 -9.29 5.06
C GLU A 156 6.65 -9.06 5.29
N VAL A 157 7.30 -8.31 4.41
CA VAL A 157 8.73 -7.99 4.51
C VAL A 157 9.00 -6.51 4.39
N PRO A 158 10.06 -5.98 5.03
CA PRO A 158 10.52 -4.63 4.78
C PRO A 158 10.82 -4.42 3.29
N PHE A 159 10.30 -3.34 2.72
CA PHE A 159 10.54 -3.04 1.31
C PHE A 159 12.06 -2.85 1.07
N GLY A 160 12.62 -3.58 0.10
CA GLY A 160 14.07 -3.64 -0.13
C GLY A 160 14.72 -4.97 0.26
N GLN A 161 14.09 -5.77 1.10
CA GLN A 161 14.57 -7.10 1.50
C GLN A 161 13.93 -8.20 0.66
N ASP A 162 14.57 -9.38 0.67
CA ASP A 162 14.00 -10.58 0.07
C ASP A 162 12.89 -11.13 0.97
N GLY A 163 11.80 -11.60 0.35
CA GLY A 163 10.69 -12.24 1.02
C GLY A 163 10.46 -13.66 0.54
N ASP A 164 9.94 -14.51 1.40
CA ASP A 164 9.52 -15.85 1.03
C ASP A 164 8.00 -15.94 1.00
N PHE A 165 7.46 -16.27 -0.17
CA PHE A 165 6.03 -16.36 -0.38
C PHE A 165 5.51 -17.74 0.04
N SER A 166 4.45 -17.73 0.84
CA SER A 166 3.64 -18.93 1.04
C SER A 166 2.14 -18.59 1.14
N GLU A 167 1.30 -19.43 0.57
CA GLU A 167 -0.16 -19.28 0.69
C GLU A 167 -0.62 -19.38 2.15
N GLN A 168 0.10 -20.12 2.98
CA GLN A 168 -0.17 -20.20 4.42
C GLN A 168 0.09 -18.87 5.12
N ALA A 169 1.19 -18.18 4.79
CA ALA A 169 1.50 -16.87 5.34
C ALA A 169 0.46 -15.83 4.89
N LEU A 170 0.08 -15.85 3.61
CA LEU A 170 -0.99 -14.99 3.07
C LEU A 170 -2.32 -15.24 3.78
N THR A 171 -2.71 -16.51 3.97
CA THR A 171 -3.94 -16.87 4.70
C THR A 171 -3.89 -16.40 6.15
N ARG A 172 -2.77 -16.64 6.84
CA ARG A 172 -2.58 -16.19 8.22
C ARG A 172 -2.71 -14.67 8.34
N ARG A 173 -2.04 -13.91 7.48
CA ARG A 173 -2.14 -12.45 7.46
C ARG A 173 -3.55 -11.96 7.17
N THR A 174 -4.22 -12.56 6.18
CA THR A 174 -5.61 -12.22 5.85
C THR A 174 -6.52 -12.44 7.05
N ASN A 175 -6.38 -13.56 7.75
CA ASN A 175 -7.21 -13.86 8.91
C ASN A 175 -6.87 -13.00 10.13
N SER A 176 -5.57 -12.89 10.49
CA SER A 176 -5.16 -12.17 11.71
C SER A 176 -5.32 -10.67 11.59
N ASP A 177 -4.79 -10.09 10.53
CA ASP A 177 -4.64 -8.64 10.41
C ASP A 177 -5.88 -8.00 9.76
N LEU A 178 -6.49 -8.67 8.78
CA LEU A 178 -7.60 -8.10 8.02
C LEU A 178 -8.97 -8.57 8.53
N ALA A 179 -9.23 -9.87 8.58
CA ALA A 179 -10.54 -10.37 9.01
C ALA A 179 -10.81 -10.11 10.50
N ASN A 180 -9.84 -10.43 11.37
CA ASN A 180 -9.95 -10.21 12.82
C ASN A 180 -9.59 -8.78 13.25
N GLY A 181 -8.87 -8.02 12.43
CA GLY A 181 -8.54 -6.61 12.66
C GLY A 181 -9.62 -5.68 12.12
N ILE A 182 -9.30 -4.95 11.06
CA ILE A 182 -10.17 -3.90 10.51
C ILE A 182 -11.55 -4.41 10.08
N GLY A 183 -11.64 -5.65 9.60
CA GLY A 183 -12.91 -6.29 9.21
C GLY A 183 -13.84 -6.52 10.42
N ASN A 184 -13.29 -7.03 11.52
CA ASN A 184 -14.04 -7.20 12.77
C ASN A 184 -14.46 -5.86 13.37
N LEU A 185 -13.54 -4.87 13.39
CA LEU A 185 -13.83 -3.54 13.90
C LEU A 185 -15.00 -2.90 13.16
N LEU A 186 -15.01 -2.92 11.82
CA LEU A 186 -16.12 -2.40 11.01
C LEU A 186 -17.43 -3.13 11.34
N SER A 187 -17.42 -4.45 11.30
CA SER A 187 -18.63 -5.28 11.54
C SER A 187 -19.23 -5.05 12.93
N ARG A 188 -18.39 -4.97 13.97
CA ARG A 188 -18.82 -4.70 15.34
C ARG A 188 -19.40 -3.29 15.48
N THR A 189 -18.71 -2.28 14.97
CA THR A 189 -19.15 -0.89 15.05
C THR A 189 -20.49 -0.69 14.37
N LEU A 190 -20.63 -1.16 13.13
CA LEU A 190 -21.90 -1.05 12.39
C LEU A 190 -23.03 -1.85 13.05
N THR A 191 -22.74 -3.03 13.61
CA THR A 191 -23.76 -3.80 14.31
C THR A 191 -24.25 -3.09 15.57
N MET A 192 -23.38 -2.40 16.29
CA MET A 192 -23.77 -1.65 17.48
C MET A 192 -24.55 -0.38 17.12
N ILE A 193 -24.18 0.33 16.06
CA ILE A 193 -24.91 1.50 15.56
C ILE A 193 -26.30 1.07 15.05
N ASP A 194 -26.39 -0.01 14.28
CA ASP A 194 -27.64 -0.55 13.77
C ASP A 194 -28.61 -0.86 14.90
N ARG A 195 -28.16 -1.59 15.93
CA ARG A 195 -28.99 -2.03 17.05
C ARG A 195 -29.38 -0.93 18.02
N ASN A 196 -28.49 0.02 18.29
CA ASN A 196 -28.64 0.98 19.37
C ASN A 196 -28.92 2.41 18.90
N CYS A 197 -28.74 2.70 17.61
CA CYS A 197 -28.94 4.03 17.02
C CYS A 197 -29.76 3.97 15.72
N GLU A 198 -30.58 2.93 15.51
CA GLU A 198 -31.48 2.77 14.35
C GLU A 198 -30.74 2.91 13.01
N GLY A 199 -29.51 2.37 12.93
CA GLY A 199 -28.68 2.45 11.75
C GLY A 199 -28.19 3.87 11.42
N THR A 200 -28.19 4.78 12.38
CA THR A 200 -27.78 6.17 12.20
C THR A 200 -26.59 6.49 13.11
N ILE A 201 -25.53 7.04 12.56
CA ILE A 201 -24.36 7.46 13.34
C ILE A 201 -24.80 8.54 14.33
N PRO A 202 -24.58 8.35 15.64
CA PRO A 202 -25.01 9.34 16.64
C PRO A 202 -24.15 10.61 16.56
N ASP A 203 -24.69 11.73 17.05
CA ASP A 203 -23.90 12.93 17.25
C ASP A 203 -22.84 12.73 18.33
N MET A 204 -21.68 13.37 18.14
CA MET A 204 -20.68 13.48 19.20
C MET A 204 -21.16 14.51 20.24
N PRO A 205 -21.38 14.14 21.50
CA PRO A 205 -21.76 15.11 22.50
C PRO A 205 -20.67 16.16 22.72
N GLN A 206 -21.03 17.45 22.73
CA GLN A 206 -20.08 18.58 22.76
C GLN A 206 -19.12 18.53 23.93
N ASP A 207 -19.61 18.16 25.10
CA ASP A 207 -18.82 18.09 26.34
C ASP A 207 -17.72 17.02 26.35
N TYR A 208 -17.75 16.06 25.42
CA TYR A 208 -16.84 14.90 25.43
C TYR A 208 -15.44 15.22 24.92
N LEU A 209 -15.28 16.26 24.10
CA LEU A 209 -13.98 16.71 23.59
C LEU A 209 -13.27 17.70 24.53
N GLU A 210 -14.02 18.37 25.42
CA GLU A 210 -13.54 19.46 26.26
C GLU A 210 -13.19 19.03 27.70
N LYS A 211 -13.75 17.88 28.16
CA LYS A 211 -13.53 17.42 29.54
C LYS A 211 -12.31 16.51 29.63
N GLU A 212 -11.24 16.98 30.26
CA GLU A 212 -10.10 16.19 30.76
C GLU A 212 -10.50 15.23 31.90
N SER A 213 -11.59 14.50 31.76
CA SER A 213 -11.95 13.50 32.75
C SER A 213 -11.29 12.17 32.47
N GLN A 214 -10.95 11.42 33.50
CA GLN A 214 -10.39 10.08 33.40
C GLN A 214 -11.28 9.16 32.55
N LYS A 215 -12.59 9.43 32.51
CA LYS A 215 -13.61 8.72 31.74
C LYS A 215 -13.41 8.85 30.22
N TYR A 216 -12.91 9.99 29.73
CA TYR A 216 -12.74 10.28 28.31
C TYR A 216 -11.30 10.12 27.83
N ARG A 217 -10.40 9.77 28.72
CA ARG A 217 -8.97 9.64 28.44
C ARG A 217 -8.67 8.63 27.32
N LEU A 218 -9.43 7.54 27.26
CA LEU A 218 -9.27 6.54 26.19
C LEU A 218 -9.77 7.04 24.84
N LEU A 219 -10.86 7.82 24.79
CA LEU A 219 -11.37 8.46 23.59
C LEU A 219 -10.36 9.48 23.05
N LEU A 220 -9.86 10.36 23.91
CA LEU A 220 -8.84 11.33 23.54
C LEU A 220 -7.55 10.65 23.08
N HIS A 221 -7.20 9.51 23.69
CA HIS A 221 -6.06 8.72 23.28
C HIS A 221 -6.26 8.14 21.88
N ALA A 222 -7.39 7.49 21.59
CA ALA A 222 -7.70 6.95 20.27
C ALA A 222 -7.65 8.06 19.20
N ARG A 223 -8.30 9.20 19.44
CA ARG A 223 -8.23 10.38 18.58
C ARG A 223 -6.79 10.81 18.30
N LYS A 224 -6.00 11.02 19.35
CA LYS A 224 -4.60 11.45 19.22
C LYS A 224 -3.78 10.48 18.38
N GLN A 225 -3.92 9.18 18.63
CA GLN A 225 -3.20 8.14 17.93
C GLN A 225 -3.51 8.14 16.41
N LEU A 226 -4.76 8.35 16.03
CA LEU A 226 -5.17 8.40 14.61
C LEU A 226 -4.68 9.67 13.91
N LEU A 227 -4.72 10.82 14.58
CA LEU A 227 -4.20 12.07 14.04
C LEU A 227 -2.66 11.99 13.87
N THR A 228 -1.95 11.46 14.84
CA THR A 228 -0.50 11.23 14.73
C THR A 228 -0.16 10.25 13.60
N LEU A 229 -0.98 9.21 13.36
CA LEU A 229 -0.84 8.34 12.19
C LEU A 229 -0.94 9.15 10.90
N GLY A 230 -1.96 10.01 10.76
CA GLY A 230 -2.14 10.87 9.59
C GLY A 230 -0.95 11.78 9.32
N GLU A 231 -0.44 12.44 10.37
CA GLU A 231 0.74 13.31 10.31
C GLU A 231 2.03 12.57 9.89
N SER A 232 2.13 11.27 10.15
CA SER A 232 3.32 10.47 9.85
C SER A 232 3.30 9.83 8.45
N LEU A 233 2.18 9.86 7.72
CA LEU A 233 2.02 9.17 6.44
C LEU A 233 3.10 9.57 5.43
N ASP A 234 3.28 10.87 5.21
CA ASP A 234 4.20 11.39 4.19
C ASP A 234 5.63 10.87 4.44
N GLY A 235 6.09 10.89 5.71
CA GLY A 235 7.41 10.37 6.07
C GLY A 235 7.57 8.87 5.77
N PHE A 236 6.56 8.05 6.05
CA PHE A 236 6.60 6.63 5.69
C PHE A 236 6.63 6.40 4.17
N PHE A 237 5.94 7.24 3.38
CA PHE A 237 5.97 7.15 1.92
C PHE A 237 7.31 7.63 1.36
N GLU A 238 7.87 8.73 1.84
CA GLU A 238 9.20 9.24 1.45
C GLU A 238 10.30 8.21 1.75
N ASP A 239 10.19 7.53 2.90
CA ASP A 239 11.15 6.50 3.29
C ASP A 239 10.86 5.12 2.71
N LEU A 240 9.74 4.94 2.01
CA LEU A 240 9.28 3.66 1.45
C LEU A 240 9.12 2.56 2.50
N GLU A 241 8.77 2.94 3.74
CA GLU A 241 8.57 2.05 4.89
C GLU A 241 7.14 1.47 4.96
N PHE A 242 6.66 0.91 3.86
CA PHE A 242 5.27 0.45 3.71
C PHE A 242 4.86 -0.61 4.73
N ASN A 243 5.76 -1.55 5.06
CA ASN A 243 5.48 -2.58 6.05
C ASN A 243 5.28 -2.01 7.46
N ASN A 244 6.06 -1.00 7.84
CA ASN A 244 5.94 -0.32 9.13
C ASN A 244 4.66 0.52 9.20
N LEU A 245 4.32 1.21 8.12
CA LEU A 245 3.07 1.96 8.03
C LEU A 245 1.84 1.03 8.14
N LEU A 246 1.82 -0.09 7.42
CA LEU A 246 0.73 -1.06 7.50
C LEU A 246 0.64 -1.72 8.89
N LEU A 247 1.78 -1.98 9.55
CA LEU A 247 1.79 -2.43 10.93
C LEU A 247 1.17 -1.38 11.86
N LEU A 248 1.51 -0.12 11.69
CA LEU A 248 0.97 0.97 12.48
C LEU A 248 -0.55 1.11 12.27
N ILE A 249 -1.02 1.09 11.02
CA ILE A 249 -2.46 1.17 10.71
C ILE A 249 -3.24 0.02 11.37
N THR A 250 -2.75 -1.23 11.25
CA THR A 250 -3.42 -2.39 11.87
C THR A 250 -3.36 -2.36 13.40
N SER A 251 -2.29 -1.84 13.98
CA SER A 251 -2.20 -1.58 15.42
C SER A 251 -3.26 -0.56 15.87
N ARG A 252 -3.47 0.52 15.09
CA ARG A 252 -4.52 1.50 15.41
C ARG A 252 -5.93 0.90 15.36
N ALA A 253 -6.19 0.02 14.40
CA ALA A 253 -7.47 -0.70 14.39
C ALA A 253 -7.66 -1.56 15.65
N THR A 254 -6.60 -2.22 16.14
CA THR A 254 -6.62 -2.99 17.39
C THR A 254 -6.80 -2.09 18.62
N ASP A 255 -6.19 -0.90 18.62
CA ASP A 255 -6.38 0.08 19.70
C ASP A 255 -7.85 0.52 19.80
N VAL A 256 -8.54 0.69 18.66
CA VAL A 256 -9.97 1.04 18.62
C VAL A 256 -10.84 -0.14 19.08
N ASP A 257 -10.54 -1.37 18.70
CA ASP A 257 -11.22 -2.56 19.23
C ASP A 257 -11.07 -2.63 20.77
N THR A 258 -9.87 -2.40 21.29
CA THR A 258 -9.60 -2.36 22.73
C THR A 258 -10.37 -1.21 23.42
N PHE A 259 -10.48 -0.06 22.75
CA PHE A 259 -11.31 1.06 23.23
C PHE A 259 -12.79 0.64 23.35
N ILE A 260 -13.35 -0.02 22.34
CA ILE A 260 -14.73 -0.54 22.37
C ILE A 260 -14.90 -1.54 23.53
N ASP A 261 -13.97 -2.48 23.68
CA ASP A 261 -14.04 -3.49 24.75
C ASP A 261 -14.02 -2.89 26.15
N LYS A 262 -13.18 -1.86 26.39
CA LYS A 262 -13.09 -1.17 27.68
C LYS A 262 -14.31 -0.33 28.03
N HIS A 263 -15.03 0.19 27.03
CA HIS A 263 -16.24 1.00 27.26
C HIS A 263 -17.51 0.15 27.29
N GLU A 264 -17.45 -1.11 26.87
CA GLU A 264 -18.57 -2.08 26.91
C GLU A 264 -19.91 -1.48 26.40
N PRO A 265 -19.98 -0.93 25.16
CA PRO A 265 -21.18 -0.25 24.67
C PRO A 265 -22.46 -1.08 24.76
N TRP A 266 -22.35 -2.41 24.75
CA TRP A 266 -23.48 -3.32 24.99
C TRP A 266 -24.03 -3.26 26.42
N ARG A 267 -23.26 -2.79 27.41
CA ARG A 267 -23.71 -2.48 28.78
C ARG A 267 -24.28 -1.08 28.85
N LEU A 268 -23.59 -0.10 28.22
CA LEU A 268 -24.09 1.28 28.15
C LEU A 268 -25.48 1.35 27.52
N ALA A 269 -25.74 0.56 26.50
CA ALA A 269 -27.03 0.50 25.81
C ALA A 269 -28.21 0.03 26.67
N LYS A 270 -27.95 -0.62 27.82
CA LYS A 270 -28.99 -1.09 28.76
C LYS A 270 -29.39 -0.01 29.77
N ASP A 271 -28.63 1.06 29.89
CA ASP A 271 -28.86 2.14 30.85
C ASP A 271 -29.22 3.44 30.10
N PRO A 272 -30.50 3.88 30.15
CA PRO A 272 -30.92 5.12 29.50
C PRO A 272 -30.13 6.36 29.96
N GLY A 273 -29.65 6.38 31.22
CA GLY A 273 -28.86 7.46 31.76
C GLY A 273 -27.44 7.56 31.17
N LYS A 274 -27.02 6.55 30.41
CA LYS A 274 -25.69 6.49 29.76
C LYS A 274 -25.73 6.67 28.24
N ARG A 275 -26.85 7.20 27.73
CA ARG A 275 -27.05 7.37 26.28
C ARG A 275 -25.98 8.24 25.63
N GLU A 276 -25.61 9.34 26.24
CA GLU A 276 -24.56 10.22 25.73
C GLU A 276 -23.18 9.51 25.66
N GLU A 277 -22.86 8.72 26.70
CA GLU A 277 -21.63 7.93 26.70
C GLU A 277 -21.61 6.90 25.59
N LEU A 278 -22.72 6.20 25.38
CA LEU A 278 -22.87 5.26 24.26
C LEU A 278 -22.68 5.97 22.91
N ASN A 279 -23.32 7.12 22.72
CA ASN A 279 -23.21 7.91 21.49
C ASN A 279 -21.76 8.32 21.23
N ALA A 280 -21.05 8.81 22.25
CA ALA A 280 -19.63 9.19 22.13
C ALA A 280 -18.73 8.01 21.73
N VAL A 281 -18.97 6.84 22.32
CA VAL A 281 -18.21 5.61 21.99
C VAL A 281 -18.45 5.18 20.56
N LEU A 282 -19.71 5.12 20.11
CA LEU A 282 -20.06 4.67 18.77
C LEU A 282 -19.62 5.68 17.70
N TYR A 283 -19.79 6.99 17.95
CA TYR A 283 -19.26 8.01 17.06
C TYR A 283 -17.74 7.90 16.91
N THR A 284 -17.03 7.77 18.03
CA THR A 284 -15.57 7.64 18.05
C THR A 284 -15.11 6.45 17.23
N ALA A 285 -15.74 5.27 17.39
CA ALA A 285 -15.39 4.08 16.63
C ALA A 285 -15.64 4.27 15.12
N ALA A 286 -16.75 4.92 14.74
CA ALA A 286 -17.08 5.21 13.34
C ALA A 286 -16.11 6.24 12.74
N GLU A 287 -15.76 7.30 13.46
CA GLU A 287 -14.79 8.32 13.00
C GLU A 287 -13.37 7.74 12.86
N CYS A 288 -12.96 6.87 13.78
CA CYS A 288 -11.72 6.13 13.64
C CYS A 288 -11.69 5.27 12.37
N LEU A 289 -12.79 4.58 12.03
CA LEU A 289 -12.90 3.79 10.80
C LEU A 289 -12.83 4.68 9.55
N ARG A 290 -13.44 5.87 9.57
CA ARG A 290 -13.32 6.85 8.49
C ARG A 290 -11.86 7.23 8.26
N ILE A 291 -11.14 7.62 9.31
CA ILE A 291 -9.73 7.98 9.22
C ILE A 291 -8.88 6.80 8.76
N LEU A 292 -9.09 5.60 9.32
CA LEU A 292 -8.39 4.39 8.89
C LEU A 292 -8.62 4.09 7.40
N SER A 293 -9.83 4.33 6.86
CA SER A 293 -10.11 4.13 5.45
C SER A 293 -9.25 5.04 4.55
N LEU A 294 -9.05 6.29 4.95
CA LEU A 294 -8.16 7.22 4.25
C LEU A 294 -6.70 6.73 4.28
N CYS A 295 -6.22 6.30 5.45
CA CYS A 295 -4.84 5.84 5.62
C CYS A 295 -4.52 4.54 4.85
N ILE A 296 -5.49 3.62 4.71
CA ILE A 296 -5.27 2.36 4.00
C ILE A 296 -5.47 2.45 2.50
N TYR A 297 -6.09 3.51 2.00
CA TYR A 297 -6.46 3.63 0.57
C TYR A 297 -5.30 3.36 -0.41
N PRO A 298 -4.08 3.88 -0.21
CA PRO A 298 -2.96 3.62 -1.12
C PRO A 298 -2.60 2.13 -1.25
N PHE A 299 -2.90 1.33 -0.23
CA PHE A 299 -2.59 -0.10 -0.15
C PHE A 299 -3.77 -0.98 -0.56
N MET A 300 -4.95 -0.65 -0.04
CA MET A 300 -6.19 -1.42 -0.16
C MET A 300 -7.36 -0.55 -0.62
N PRO A 301 -7.36 -0.06 -1.88
CA PRO A 301 -8.32 0.93 -2.34
C PRO A 301 -9.78 0.44 -2.27
N LYS A 302 -10.05 -0.80 -2.65
CA LYS A 302 -11.41 -1.35 -2.59
C LYS A 302 -11.92 -1.52 -1.17
N THR A 303 -11.04 -1.89 -0.25
CA THR A 303 -11.37 -1.99 1.17
C THR A 303 -11.73 -0.63 1.75
N ALA A 304 -10.96 0.41 1.43
CA ALA A 304 -11.22 1.78 1.85
C ALA A 304 -12.58 2.29 1.33
N GLU A 305 -12.85 2.10 0.03
CA GLU A 305 -14.13 2.44 -0.60
C GLU A 305 -15.32 1.73 0.11
N ILE A 306 -15.20 0.44 0.39
CA ILE A 306 -16.25 -0.34 1.05
C ILE A 306 -16.47 0.14 2.51
N ILE A 307 -15.41 0.49 3.24
CA ILE A 307 -15.55 1.06 4.59
C ILE A 307 -16.34 2.37 4.53
N ALA A 308 -15.97 3.28 3.63
CA ALA A 308 -16.67 4.55 3.44
C ALA A 308 -18.14 4.33 3.05
N GLU A 309 -18.41 3.46 2.09
CA GLU A 309 -19.77 3.10 1.66
C GLU A 309 -20.62 2.55 2.82
N GLN A 310 -20.06 1.63 3.61
CA GLN A 310 -20.79 1.05 4.74
C GLN A 310 -21.01 2.04 5.87
N LEU A 311 -20.13 3.03 6.05
CA LEU A 311 -20.36 4.17 6.94
C LEU A 311 -21.36 5.18 6.38
N GLY A 312 -21.80 5.03 5.14
CA GLY A 312 -22.73 5.97 4.48
C GLY A 312 -22.05 7.22 3.95
N LEU A 313 -20.74 7.19 3.74
CA LEU A 313 -19.92 8.33 3.31
C LEU A 313 -19.65 8.29 1.80
N ASP A 314 -19.57 9.47 1.20
CA ASP A 314 -19.11 9.69 -0.18
C ASP A 314 -17.75 10.40 -0.14
N ILE A 315 -16.67 9.62 -0.11
CA ILE A 315 -15.31 10.13 -0.04
C ILE A 315 -14.67 10.07 -1.43
N ASN A 316 -14.15 11.21 -1.90
CA ASN A 316 -13.35 11.24 -3.12
C ASN A 316 -11.90 10.81 -2.84
N PHE A 317 -11.66 9.52 -2.84
CA PHE A 317 -10.32 8.95 -2.61
C PHE A 317 -9.28 9.32 -3.68
N ASN A 318 -9.69 9.81 -4.85
CA ASN A 318 -8.77 10.28 -5.90
C ASN A 318 -8.39 11.75 -5.73
N SER A 319 -8.80 12.40 -4.65
CA SER A 319 -8.39 13.77 -4.35
C SER A 319 -6.88 13.85 -4.12
N PRO A 320 -6.16 14.79 -4.76
CA PRO A 320 -4.75 15.02 -4.47
C PRO A 320 -4.50 15.54 -3.04
N LEU A 321 -5.57 15.93 -2.34
CA LEU A 321 -5.54 16.46 -0.97
C LEU A 321 -6.10 15.45 0.04
N LEU A 322 -6.07 14.15 -0.28
CA LEU A 322 -6.67 13.10 0.55
C LEU A 322 -6.13 13.11 1.99
N ASN A 323 -4.84 13.36 2.17
CA ASN A 323 -4.22 13.50 3.49
C ASN A 323 -4.76 14.68 4.31
N GLN A 324 -5.28 15.73 3.67
CA GLN A 324 -5.90 16.88 4.35
C GLN A 324 -7.29 16.55 4.90
N GLU A 325 -7.91 15.46 4.43
CA GLU A 325 -9.17 14.92 4.95
C GLU A 325 -8.98 14.13 6.27
N ILE A 326 -7.72 13.86 6.67
CA ILE A 326 -7.38 13.16 7.91
C ILE A 326 -7.45 14.15 9.08
N LYS A 327 -8.67 14.60 9.34
CA LYS A 327 -9.02 15.47 10.47
C LYS A 327 -10.05 14.77 11.32
N TRP A 328 -10.11 15.15 12.59
CA TRP A 328 -11.11 14.61 13.49
C TRP A 328 -12.39 15.45 13.43
N GLY A 329 -13.53 14.77 13.44
CA GLY A 329 -14.84 15.43 13.51
C GLY A 329 -15.48 15.70 12.16
N GLU A 330 -14.93 15.15 11.08
CA GLU A 330 -15.51 15.29 9.73
C GLU A 330 -16.70 14.34 9.48
N LEU A 331 -16.86 13.31 10.33
CA LEU A 331 -18.02 12.43 10.29
C LEU A 331 -19.26 13.15 10.82
N GLN A 332 -20.29 13.27 9.98
CA GLN A 332 -21.52 13.94 10.37
C GLN A 332 -22.45 12.99 11.14
N GLY A 333 -22.89 13.42 12.32
CA GLY A 333 -24.00 12.76 13.02
C GLY A 333 -25.27 12.77 12.16
N GLY A 334 -26.14 11.80 12.34
CA GLY A 334 -27.32 11.64 11.48
C GLY A 334 -27.05 10.87 10.18
N THR A 335 -25.80 10.58 9.81
CA THR A 335 -25.45 9.78 8.62
C THR A 335 -25.96 8.36 8.79
N LYS A 336 -26.69 7.84 7.80
CA LYS A 336 -27.19 6.45 7.78
C LYS A 336 -26.14 5.49 7.30
N ILE A 337 -25.83 4.47 8.11
CA ILE A 337 -24.93 3.39 7.71
C ILE A 337 -25.60 2.47 6.67
N ARG A 338 -24.78 1.81 5.86
CA ARG A 338 -25.19 0.81 4.86
C ARG A 338 -24.51 -0.52 5.20
N LYS A 339 -25.15 -1.30 6.06
CA LYS A 339 -24.59 -2.58 6.48
C LYS A 339 -24.45 -3.54 5.29
N GLY A 340 -23.21 -3.90 4.98
CA GLY A 340 -22.86 -4.76 3.87
C GLY A 340 -22.32 -6.13 4.30
N ARG A 341 -21.68 -6.83 3.35
CA ARG A 341 -20.95 -8.08 3.62
C ARG A 341 -19.67 -7.80 4.42
N ALA A 342 -19.15 -8.82 5.10
CA ALA A 342 -17.86 -8.77 5.76
C ALA A 342 -16.75 -8.35 4.76
N LEU A 343 -15.87 -7.42 5.18
CA LEU A 343 -14.75 -6.97 4.35
C LEU A 343 -13.87 -8.14 3.91
N PHE A 344 -13.49 -8.96 4.87
CA PHE A 344 -12.64 -10.13 4.68
C PHE A 344 -13.31 -11.33 5.36
N PRO A 345 -13.89 -12.27 4.60
CA PRO A 345 -14.33 -13.54 5.16
C PRO A 345 -13.11 -14.32 5.66
N ARG A 346 -13.28 -15.06 6.76
CA ARG A 346 -12.23 -15.97 7.23
C ARG A 346 -11.97 -17.04 6.20
N ILE A 347 -10.72 -17.38 6.02
CA ILE A 347 -10.25 -18.42 5.13
C ILE A 347 -9.85 -19.62 6.00
N ASP A 348 -10.56 -20.74 5.85
CA ASP A 348 -10.22 -21.97 6.54
C ASP A 348 -9.29 -22.81 5.65
N LEU A 349 -8.13 -23.14 6.20
CA LEU A 349 -7.23 -24.13 5.61
C LEU A 349 -7.62 -25.48 6.16
N ASN A 350 -8.01 -26.41 5.28
CA ASN A 350 -8.11 -27.81 5.70
C ASN A 350 -6.68 -28.35 6.01
N PRO A 351 -6.55 -29.49 6.75
CA PRO A 351 -5.25 -30.06 7.10
C PRO A 351 -4.34 -30.41 5.93
N GLN A 352 -4.87 -30.41 4.69
CA GLN A 352 -4.17 -30.71 3.45
C GLN A 352 -3.86 -29.43 2.63
N GLY A 353 -4.14 -28.24 3.19
CA GLY A 353 -3.86 -26.96 2.52
C GLY A 353 -4.93 -26.51 1.51
N ALA A 354 -5.99 -27.29 1.28
CA ALA A 354 -7.09 -26.88 0.41
C ALA A 354 -8.03 -25.91 1.14
N LYS A 355 -8.37 -24.81 0.48
CA LYS A 355 -9.27 -23.78 1.03
C LYS A 355 -10.70 -24.24 1.02
N LEU A 356 -11.36 -24.16 2.17
CA LEU A 356 -12.82 -24.14 2.23
C LEU A 356 -13.23 -22.66 2.27
N VAL A 357 -13.69 -22.14 1.16
CA VAL A 357 -14.36 -20.84 1.11
C VAL A 357 -15.76 -21.07 1.69
N SER A 358 -16.04 -20.53 2.89
CA SER A 358 -17.44 -20.44 3.36
C SER A 358 -18.24 -19.65 2.31
N ASP A 359 -19.43 -20.11 1.95
CA ASP A 359 -20.32 -19.68 0.85
C ASP A 359 -20.51 -18.16 0.66
N ALA A 360 -19.50 -17.45 0.18
CA ALA A 360 -19.53 -16.01 -0.09
C ALA A 360 -18.99 -15.64 -1.48
N THR A 361 -18.88 -16.61 -2.40
CA THR A 361 -18.45 -16.36 -3.78
C THR A 361 -19.64 -16.16 -4.70
N THR A 362 -20.26 -14.99 -4.63
CA THR A 362 -20.91 -14.43 -5.81
C THR A 362 -20.15 -13.18 -6.19
N PRO A 363 -19.61 -13.06 -7.42
CA PRO A 363 -18.94 -11.86 -7.88
C PRO A 363 -19.91 -10.68 -7.77
N LEU A 364 -19.43 -9.54 -7.30
CA LEU A 364 -20.12 -8.27 -7.44
C LEU A 364 -20.32 -8.04 -8.95
N GLN A 365 -21.56 -8.18 -9.43
CA GLN A 365 -21.89 -7.69 -10.78
C GLN A 365 -21.68 -6.18 -10.78
N PRO A 366 -21.01 -5.60 -11.79
CA PRO A 366 -20.93 -4.17 -11.93
C PRO A 366 -22.36 -3.66 -12.14
N THR A 367 -22.83 -2.81 -11.25
CA THR A 367 -24.01 -1.98 -11.49
C THR A 367 -23.69 -1.06 -12.66
N VAL A 368 -24.20 -1.41 -13.84
CA VAL A 368 -24.28 -0.53 -14.98
C VAL A 368 -25.32 0.53 -14.66
N ALA A 369 -24.90 1.74 -14.54
CA ALA A 369 -25.74 2.95 -14.69
C ALA A 369 -25.04 3.93 -15.59
#